data_be7f6629c1904f532cef8cde13479f2a
#
_entry.id   be7f6629c1904f532cef8cde13479f2a
#
_cell.length_a   1.000
_cell.length_b   1.000
_cell.length_c   1.000
_cell.angle_alpha   90.00
_cell.angle_beta   90.00
_cell.angle_gamma   90.00
#
_symmetry.space_group_name_H-M   'P 1'
#
loop_
_entity.id
_entity.type
_entity.pdbx_description
1 polymer ?
#
loop_
_entity_poly.entity_id
_entity_poly.type
_entity_poly.pdbx_seq_one_letter_code
_entity_poly.pdbx_strand_id
1 'polypeptide(L)'
;MRLVARIGDDHIGQLPHHILEARSEKLVQDLVTAQGEGGSYTLVINPPGVDRTFLHYPGPNDTFGPDDIPASLLSTTRLFHFGYPPAMRRMYQDGGHTLSTIFRRTKDRGATTSLDMAMPDPTRPSGRADWRSILALTLPYVDVFAPSVEELFYMLHKEEYDELVDAVGQDGLIEALAPGRIASLAEEALSLGAAVVVLKLG
;
A
#
# COMPACT_ATOMS: atom_id res chain seq x y z
N MET A 1 -13.31 8.90 12.38
CA MET A 1 -12.30 8.05 11.72
C MET A 1 -12.03 6.86 12.64
N ARG A 2 -11.90 5.67 12.09
CA ARG A 2 -11.47 4.42 12.77
C ARG A 2 -10.19 3.96 12.09
N LEU A 3 -9.30 3.32 12.82
CA LEU A 3 -8.06 2.75 12.30
C LEU A 3 -8.06 1.25 12.57
N VAL A 4 -7.79 0.46 11.54
CA VAL A 4 -7.62 -0.99 11.65
C VAL A 4 -6.18 -1.32 11.31
N ALA A 5 -5.48 -1.98 12.19
CA ALA A 5 -4.10 -2.42 11.99
C ALA A 5 -3.74 -3.56 12.96
N ARG A 6 -2.73 -4.33 12.62
CA ARG A 6 -2.06 -5.23 13.57
C ARG A 6 -0.87 -4.52 14.20
N ILE A 7 -0.69 -4.70 15.49
CA ILE A 7 0.46 -4.21 16.25
C ILE A 7 1.15 -5.38 16.96
N GLY A 8 2.44 -5.26 17.25
CA GLY A 8 3.16 -6.25 18.04
C GLY A 8 2.78 -6.21 19.52
N ASP A 9 3.11 -7.27 20.24
CA ASP A 9 2.93 -7.36 21.70
C ASP A 9 4.15 -6.88 22.51
N ASP A 10 5.22 -6.47 21.83
CA ASP A 10 6.41 -5.87 22.43
C ASP A 10 6.27 -4.35 22.66
N HIS A 11 7.28 -3.74 23.26
CA HIS A 11 7.28 -2.29 23.54
C HIS A 11 7.15 -1.42 22.27
N ILE A 12 7.75 -1.83 21.15
CA ILE A 12 7.68 -1.10 19.89
C ILE A 12 6.25 -1.18 19.33
N GLY A 13 5.64 -2.37 19.36
CA GLY A 13 4.27 -2.57 18.89
C GLY A 13 3.23 -1.84 19.74
N GLN A 14 3.47 -1.69 21.05
CA GLN A 14 2.55 -0.97 21.94
C GLN A 14 2.69 0.57 21.87
N LEU A 15 3.82 1.08 21.37
CA LEU A 15 4.02 2.53 21.25
C LEU A 15 2.97 3.23 20.37
N PRO A 16 2.62 2.74 19.16
CA PRO A 16 1.53 3.30 18.37
C PRO A 16 0.18 3.30 19.10
N HIS A 17 -0.13 2.24 19.87
CA HIS A 17 -1.35 2.17 20.67
C HIS A 17 -1.42 3.35 21.65
N HIS A 18 -0.41 3.53 22.48
CA HIS A 18 -0.37 4.61 23.48
C HIS A 18 -0.46 6.01 22.85
N ILE A 19 0.25 6.23 21.73
CA ILE A 19 0.24 7.53 21.02
C ILE A 19 -1.15 7.83 20.45
N LEU A 20 -1.81 6.84 19.85
CA LEU A 20 -3.13 6.99 19.26
C LEU A 20 -4.23 7.14 20.31
N GLU A 21 -4.16 6.35 21.37
CA GLU A 21 -5.11 6.41 22.50
C GLU A 21 -5.10 7.78 23.17
N ALA A 22 -3.90 8.36 23.38
CA ALA A 22 -3.75 9.72 23.91
C ALA A 22 -4.42 10.80 23.05
N ARG A 23 -4.64 10.53 21.77
CA ARG A 23 -5.36 11.42 20.84
C ARG A 23 -6.86 11.13 20.82
N SER A 24 -7.25 9.87 20.81
CA SER A 24 -8.65 9.44 20.85
C SER A 24 -8.74 7.92 21.03
N GLU A 25 -9.51 7.46 22.01
CA GLU A 25 -9.83 6.04 22.22
C GLU A 25 -10.42 5.38 20.96
N LYS A 26 -11.13 6.14 20.11
CA LYS A 26 -11.71 5.63 18.85
C LYS A 26 -10.67 5.16 17.85
N LEU A 27 -9.42 5.61 17.94
CA LEU A 27 -8.34 5.23 17.04
C LEU A 27 -7.73 3.86 17.38
N VAL A 28 -7.92 3.37 18.60
CA VAL A 28 -7.31 2.12 19.05
C VAL A 28 -8.30 0.96 19.17
N GLN A 29 -9.60 1.21 19.01
CA GLN A 29 -10.67 0.22 19.22
C GLN A 29 -10.59 -1.00 18.29
N ASP A 30 -10.01 -0.85 17.11
CA ASP A 30 -9.90 -1.90 16.10
C ASP A 30 -8.43 -2.29 15.84
N LEU A 31 -7.52 -1.93 16.73
CA LEU A 31 -6.15 -2.43 16.68
C LEU A 31 -6.11 -3.88 17.20
N VAL A 32 -5.45 -4.75 16.44
CA VAL A 32 -5.30 -6.16 16.77
C VAL A 32 -3.89 -6.41 17.26
N THR A 33 -3.72 -6.83 18.52
CA THR A 33 -2.41 -7.22 19.02
C THR A 33 -2.03 -8.61 18.52
N ALA A 34 -0.96 -8.72 17.78
CA ALA A 34 -0.41 -9.96 17.25
C ALA A 34 0.50 -10.60 18.31
N GLN A 35 0.02 -11.64 18.98
CA GLN A 35 0.75 -12.31 20.06
C GLN A 35 2.03 -12.99 19.53
N GLY A 36 3.16 -12.75 20.18
CA GLY A 36 4.46 -13.30 19.81
C GLY A 36 5.12 -12.64 18.58
N GLU A 37 4.53 -11.56 18.04
CA GLU A 37 5.10 -10.80 16.94
C GLU A 37 5.68 -9.47 17.45
N GLY A 38 6.93 -9.14 17.05
CA GLY A 38 7.52 -7.83 17.32
C GLY A 38 6.85 -6.73 16.52
N GLY A 39 6.79 -5.51 17.07
CA GLY A 39 6.17 -4.35 16.42
C GLY A 39 6.84 -3.98 15.10
N SER A 40 6.04 -3.54 14.12
CA SER A 40 6.54 -2.97 12.87
C SER A 40 7.22 -1.63 13.11
N TYR A 41 8.36 -1.39 12.48
CA TYR A 41 9.07 -0.11 12.54
C TYR A 41 9.89 0.16 11.29
N THR A 42 10.19 1.44 11.08
CA THR A 42 11.15 1.88 10.05
C THR A 42 12.18 2.79 10.70
N LEU A 43 13.45 2.42 10.58
CA LEU A 43 14.55 3.31 10.92
C LEU A 43 14.91 4.11 9.66
N VAL A 44 14.82 5.44 9.77
CA VAL A 44 15.17 6.35 8.68
C VAL A 44 16.54 6.96 8.97
N ILE A 45 17.51 6.67 8.11
CA ILE A 45 18.85 7.24 8.14
C ILE A 45 18.88 8.36 7.09
N ASN A 46 19.03 9.61 7.55
CA ASN A 46 18.94 10.80 6.70
C ASN A 46 20.21 11.66 6.83
N PRO A 47 21.35 11.28 6.19
CA PRO A 47 22.57 12.08 6.22
C PRO A 47 22.42 13.35 5.37
N PRO A 48 23.08 14.45 5.71
CA PRO A 48 23.07 15.67 4.88
C PRO A 48 23.62 15.42 3.48
N GLY A 49 22.91 15.88 2.45
CA GLY A 49 23.36 15.82 1.05
C GLY A 49 23.31 14.42 0.40
N VAL A 50 22.72 13.45 1.04
CA VAL A 50 22.50 12.09 0.52
C VAL A 50 21.04 11.73 0.72
N ASP A 51 20.47 10.97 -0.21
CA ASP A 51 19.08 10.53 -0.05
C ASP A 51 18.91 9.57 1.15
N ARG A 52 17.68 9.53 1.66
CA ARG A 52 17.32 8.77 2.86
C ARG A 52 17.41 7.28 2.63
N THR A 53 17.96 6.56 3.59
CA THR A 53 17.97 5.10 3.64
C THR A 53 16.96 4.61 4.66
N PHE A 54 16.15 3.62 4.28
CA PHE A 54 15.10 3.04 5.12
C PHE A 54 15.49 1.60 5.50
N LEU A 55 15.55 1.32 6.80
CA LEU A 55 15.64 -0.05 7.32
C LEU A 55 14.28 -0.41 7.90
N HIS A 56 13.51 -1.21 7.16
CA HIS A 56 12.14 -1.55 7.50
C HIS A 56 12.02 -2.98 8.03
N TYR A 57 11.41 -3.12 9.22
CA TYR A 57 10.95 -4.38 9.77
C TYR A 57 9.41 -4.41 9.68
N PRO A 58 8.82 -5.31 8.87
CA PRO A 58 7.38 -5.32 8.60
C PRO A 58 6.55 -5.78 9.81
N GLY A 59 7.06 -6.70 10.63
CA GLY A 59 6.34 -7.23 11.78
C GLY A 59 4.93 -7.69 11.44
N PRO A 60 3.90 -7.31 12.24
CA PRO A 60 2.52 -7.73 12.04
C PRO A 60 1.86 -7.24 10.74
N ASN A 61 2.47 -6.29 10.01
CA ASN A 61 1.96 -5.92 8.68
C ASN A 61 1.98 -7.12 7.73
N ASP A 62 2.97 -8.00 7.86
CA ASP A 62 3.10 -9.19 7.02
C ASP A 62 2.01 -10.25 7.28
N THR A 63 1.36 -10.20 8.44
CA THR A 63 0.32 -11.15 8.87
C THR A 63 -1.09 -10.55 8.85
N PHE A 64 -1.23 -9.24 8.58
CA PHE A 64 -2.52 -8.57 8.43
C PHE A 64 -3.36 -9.17 7.30
N GLY A 65 -4.68 -9.30 7.52
CA GLY A 65 -5.57 -9.86 6.52
C GLY A 65 -7.04 -9.48 6.68
N PRO A 66 -7.93 -10.06 5.85
CA PRO A 66 -9.35 -9.75 5.84
C PRO A 66 -10.05 -10.02 7.18
N ASP A 67 -9.53 -10.96 7.98
CA ASP A 67 -10.13 -11.34 9.27
C ASP A 67 -9.83 -10.33 10.37
N ASP A 68 -8.81 -9.47 10.18
CA ASP A 68 -8.50 -8.36 11.09
C ASP A 68 -9.47 -7.18 10.91
N ILE A 69 -10.30 -7.18 9.86
CA ILE A 69 -11.26 -6.11 9.57
C ILE A 69 -12.67 -6.57 9.99
N PRO A 70 -13.23 -6.03 11.10
CA PRO A 70 -14.54 -6.43 11.58
C PRO A 70 -15.65 -6.14 10.55
N ALA A 71 -16.50 -7.13 10.28
CA ALA A 71 -17.63 -6.97 9.36
C ALA A 71 -18.62 -5.88 9.81
N SER A 72 -18.78 -5.71 11.13
CA SER A 72 -19.60 -4.65 11.72
C SER A 72 -19.05 -3.26 11.43
N LEU A 73 -17.73 -3.10 11.36
CA LEU A 73 -17.10 -1.85 11.00
C LEU A 73 -17.37 -1.50 9.53
N LEU A 74 -17.21 -2.47 8.64
CA LEU A 74 -17.46 -2.27 7.20
C LEU A 74 -18.92 -1.85 6.91
N SER A 75 -19.88 -2.37 7.68
CA SER A 75 -21.32 -2.05 7.50
C SER A 75 -21.66 -0.58 7.79
N THR A 76 -20.82 0.15 8.51
CA THR A 76 -21.01 1.55 8.87
C THR A 76 -20.00 2.49 8.20
N THR A 77 -19.08 1.92 7.42
CA THR A 77 -18.00 2.65 6.76
C THR A 77 -18.53 3.32 5.48
N ARG A 78 -18.31 4.63 5.34
CA ARG A 78 -18.60 5.37 4.11
C ARG A 78 -17.40 5.42 3.17
N LEU A 79 -16.19 5.55 3.72
CA LEU A 79 -14.94 5.57 2.98
C LEU A 79 -13.96 4.62 3.66
N PHE A 80 -13.46 3.68 2.90
CA PHE A 80 -12.39 2.76 3.29
C PHE A 80 -11.13 3.12 2.51
N HIS A 81 -10.06 3.45 3.22
CA HIS A 81 -8.74 3.70 2.63
C HIS A 81 -7.77 2.62 3.07
N PHE A 82 -7.04 2.06 2.12
CA PHE A 82 -5.97 1.09 2.36
C PHE A 82 -4.67 1.60 1.74
N GLY A 83 -3.58 1.54 2.50
CA GLY A 83 -2.27 2.02 2.05
C GLY A 83 -1.19 0.94 2.11
N TYR A 84 -0.29 1.01 1.15
CA TYR A 84 1.00 0.34 1.09
C TYR A 84 0.98 -1.20 1.04
N PRO A 85 0.14 -1.83 0.18
CA PRO A 85 0.15 -3.29 0.02
C PRO A 85 1.54 -3.90 -0.23
N PRO A 86 2.48 -3.27 -0.96
CA PRO A 86 3.82 -3.83 -1.17
C PRO A 86 4.65 -4.02 0.11
N ALA A 87 4.32 -3.30 1.17
CA ALA A 87 4.95 -3.46 2.48
C ALA A 87 4.32 -4.58 3.34
N MET A 88 3.31 -5.29 2.82
CA MET A 88 2.48 -6.26 3.54
C MET A 88 2.44 -7.59 2.79
N ARG A 89 3.23 -8.57 3.23
CA ARG A 89 3.46 -9.83 2.50
C ARG A 89 2.17 -10.54 2.06
N ARG A 90 1.14 -10.61 2.90
CA ARG A 90 -0.14 -11.26 2.55
C ARG A 90 -0.88 -10.60 1.41
N MET A 91 -0.60 -9.34 1.09
CA MET A 91 -1.29 -8.61 0.02
C MET A 91 -0.84 -9.04 -1.39
N TYR A 92 0.33 -9.69 -1.51
CA TYR A 92 0.89 -10.07 -2.81
C TYR A 92 1.33 -11.53 -2.93
N GLN A 93 1.61 -12.24 -1.80
CA GLN A 93 2.18 -13.60 -1.84
C GLN A 93 1.25 -14.66 -2.47
N ASP A 94 -0.06 -14.39 -2.47
CA ASP A 94 -1.10 -15.28 -3.03
C ASP A 94 -1.64 -14.77 -4.38
N GLY A 95 -0.85 -13.99 -5.12
CA GLY A 95 -1.26 -13.35 -6.36
C GLY A 95 -2.31 -12.25 -6.17
N GLY A 96 -2.39 -11.65 -4.96
CA GLY A 96 -3.29 -10.54 -4.66
C GLY A 96 -4.71 -10.95 -4.25
N HIS A 97 -4.99 -12.23 -4.08
CA HIS A 97 -6.33 -12.70 -3.66
C HIS A 97 -6.73 -12.15 -2.28
N THR A 98 -5.79 -12.04 -1.34
CA THR A 98 -6.04 -11.43 -0.03
C THR A 98 -6.42 -9.95 -0.19
N LEU A 99 -5.66 -9.17 -0.96
CA LEU A 99 -5.94 -7.75 -1.21
C LEU A 99 -7.29 -7.54 -1.88
N SER A 100 -7.55 -8.26 -2.97
CA SER A 100 -8.81 -8.22 -3.70
C SER A 100 -10.00 -8.60 -2.81
N THR A 101 -9.84 -9.59 -1.93
CA THR A 101 -10.90 -10.00 -0.99
C THR A 101 -11.24 -8.87 0.00
N ILE A 102 -10.25 -8.12 0.51
CA ILE A 102 -10.49 -6.96 1.39
C ILE A 102 -11.34 -5.92 0.65
N PHE A 103 -10.94 -5.55 -0.56
CA PHE A 103 -11.66 -4.53 -1.34
C PHE A 103 -13.06 -4.97 -1.75
N ARG A 104 -13.23 -6.19 -2.24
CA ARG A 104 -14.53 -6.77 -2.59
C ARG A 104 -15.48 -6.78 -1.39
N ARG A 105 -15.06 -7.32 -0.24
CA ARG A 105 -15.88 -7.34 0.99
C ARG A 105 -16.32 -5.94 1.42
N THR A 106 -15.46 -4.95 1.22
CA THR A 106 -15.75 -3.55 1.55
C THR A 106 -16.75 -2.95 0.56
N LYS A 107 -16.54 -3.19 -0.74
CA LYS A 107 -17.42 -2.71 -1.81
C LYS A 107 -18.82 -3.32 -1.72
N ASP A 108 -18.91 -4.61 -1.40
CA ASP A 108 -20.19 -5.33 -1.19
C ASP A 108 -21.02 -4.74 -0.03
N ARG A 109 -20.40 -3.94 0.86
CA ARG A 109 -21.08 -3.22 1.95
C ARG A 109 -21.41 -1.76 1.60
N GLY A 110 -21.18 -1.35 0.35
CA GLY A 110 -21.54 -0.02 -0.17
C GLY A 110 -20.58 1.10 0.21
N ALA A 111 -19.42 0.81 0.76
CA ALA A 111 -18.41 1.84 1.05
C ALA A 111 -17.72 2.30 -0.24
N THR A 112 -17.35 3.59 -0.28
CA THR A 112 -16.36 4.09 -1.24
C THR A 112 -14.99 3.57 -0.85
N THR A 113 -14.22 3.08 -1.82
CA THR A 113 -12.92 2.46 -1.59
C THR A 113 -11.79 3.30 -2.16
N SER A 114 -10.69 3.37 -1.44
CA SER A 114 -9.48 4.09 -1.86
C SER A 114 -8.25 3.23 -1.60
N LEU A 115 -7.35 3.17 -2.57
CA LEU A 115 -6.10 2.43 -2.51
C LEU A 115 -4.92 3.35 -2.82
N ASP A 116 -3.96 3.40 -1.91
CA ASP A 116 -2.63 3.98 -2.11
C ASP A 116 -1.57 2.87 -2.18
N MET A 117 -0.49 3.12 -2.90
CA MET A 117 0.59 2.16 -3.08
C MET A 117 1.87 2.62 -2.37
N ALA A 118 2.86 1.78 -2.36
CA ALA A 118 4.25 2.09 -2.08
C ALA A 118 5.12 1.42 -3.14
N MET A 119 6.33 1.90 -3.34
CA MET A 119 7.29 1.26 -4.23
C MET A 119 7.58 -0.16 -3.74
N PRO A 120 7.39 -1.21 -4.57
CA PRO A 120 7.85 -2.55 -4.24
C PRO A 120 9.36 -2.58 -4.07
N ASP A 121 9.84 -3.22 -3.01
CA ASP A 121 11.29 -3.34 -2.77
C ASP A 121 11.89 -4.38 -3.74
N PRO A 122 12.76 -3.98 -4.69
CA PRO A 122 13.31 -4.88 -5.71
C PRO A 122 14.16 -6.00 -5.11
N THR A 123 14.67 -5.84 -3.89
CA THR A 123 15.49 -6.85 -3.19
C THR A 123 14.64 -7.88 -2.45
N ARG A 124 13.33 -7.62 -2.27
CA ARG A 124 12.38 -8.45 -1.52
C ARG A 124 11.39 -9.18 -2.45
N PRO A 125 10.60 -10.12 -1.92
CA PRO A 125 9.56 -10.79 -2.70
C PRO A 125 8.54 -9.84 -3.34
N SER A 126 8.26 -8.67 -2.72
CA SER A 126 7.37 -7.67 -3.30
C SER A 126 7.85 -7.13 -4.65
N GLY A 127 9.16 -6.97 -4.84
CA GLY A 127 9.75 -6.54 -6.12
C GLY A 127 9.67 -7.58 -7.25
N ARG A 128 9.33 -8.82 -6.91
CA ARG A 128 9.16 -9.93 -7.90
C ARG A 128 7.72 -10.37 -8.06
N ALA A 129 6.78 -9.74 -7.34
CA ALA A 129 5.36 -10.04 -7.47
C ALA A 129 4.81 -9.54 -8.82
N ASP A 130 3.87 -10.27 -9.39
CA ASP A 130 3.14 -9.86 -10.58
C ASP A 130 2.10 -8.79 -10.21
N TRP A 131 2.56 -7.55 -10.05
CA TRP A 131 1.72 -6.42 -9.67
C TRP A 131 0.65 -6.11 -10.70
N ARG A 132 0.93 -6.33 -12.00
CA ARG A 132 -0.06 -6.15 -13.04
C ARG A 132 -1.28 -7.04 -12.82
N SER A 133 -1.07 -8.32 -12.57
CA SER A 133 -2.14 -9.28 -12.27
C SER A 133 -2.84 -8.96 -10.94
N ILE A 134 -2.09 -8.57 -9.90
CA ILE A 134 -2.63 -8.15 -8.61
C ILE A 134 -3.55 -6.93 -8.76
N LEU A 135 -3.13 -5.92 -9.52
CA LEU A 135 -3.92 -4.73 -9.80
C LEU A 135 -5.17 -5.07 -10.62
N ALA A 136 -5.05 -5.89 -11.67
CA ALA A 136 -6.19 -6.33 -12.47
C ALA A 136 -7.25 -7.06 -11.64
N LEU A 137 -6.83 -7.81 -10.61
CA LEU A 137 -7.74 -8.51 -9.70
C LEU A 137 -8.39 -7.57 -8.67
N THR A 138 -7.73 -6.48 -8.31
CA THR A 138 -8.12 -5.60 -7.19
C THR A 138 -8.86 -4.34 -7.65
N LEU A 139 -8.40 -3.67 -8.72
CA LEU A 139 -8.91 -2.38 -9.16
C LEU A 139 -10.40 -2.36 -9.54
N PRO A 140 -11.05 -3.46 -9.98
CA PRO A 140 -12.51 -3.48 -10.17
C PRO A 140 -13.32 -3.17 -8.91
N TYR A 141 -12.69 -3.24 -7.72
CA TYR A 141 -13.30 -2.93 -6.43
C TYR A 141 -12.78 -1.63 -5.80
N VAL A 142 -12.01 -0.81 -6.56
CA VAL A 142 -11.39 0.42 -6.09
C VAL A 142 -12.02 1.63 -6.78
N ASP A 143 -12.61 2.53 -5.99
CA ASP A 143 -13.17 3.77 -6.53
C ASP A 143 -12.10 4.83 -6.78
N VAL A 144 -11.12 4.96 -5.87
CA VAL A 144 -10.02 5.92 -6.00
C VAL A 144 -8.69 5.19 -5.85
N PHE A 145 -7.92 5.18 -6.92
CA PHE A 145 -6.57 4.63 -6.95
C PHE A 145 -5.53 5.75 -7.03
N ALA A 146 -4.66 5.85 -6.02
CA ALA A 146 -3.78 7.01 -5.85
C ALA A 146 -2.28 6.64 -5.71
N PRO A 147 -1.68 5.93 -6.67
CA PRO A 147 -0.24 5.62 -6.66
C PRO A 147 0.59 6.86 -7.04
N SER A 148 1.91 6.82 -6.79
CA SER A 148 2.83 7.67 -7.54
C SER A 148 3.00 7.16 -8.97
N VAL A 149 3.46 8.04 -9.87
CA VAL A 149 3.78 7.66 -11.25
C VAL A 149 4.84 6.55 -11.27
N GLU A 150 5.86 6.68 -10.43
CA GLU A 150 6.96 5.71 -10.34
C GLU A 150 6.47 4.33 -9.86
N GLU A 151 5.62 4.30 -8.82
CA GLU A 151 5.01 3.07 -8.31
C GLU A 151 4.20 2.37 -9.41
N LEU A 152 3.34 3.12 -10.09
CA LEU A 152 2.50 2.56 -11.14
C LEU A 152 3.32 2.08 -12.34
N PHE A 153 4.32 2.86 -12.75
CA PHE A 153 5.21 2.50 -13.85
C PHE A 153 5.98 1.22 -13.54
N TYR A 154 6.59 1.11 -12.35
CA TYR A 154 7.23 -0.12 -11.89
C TYR A 154 6.28 -1.32 -11.92
N MET A 155 5.05 -1.15 -11.43
CA MET A 155 4.09 -2.24 -11.29
C MET A 155 3.53 -2.74 -12.63
N LEU A 156 3.38 -1.87 -13.60
CA LEU A 156 2.80 -2.21 -14.90
C LEU A 156 3.85 -2.55 -15.97
N HIS A 157 5.02 -1.92 -15.90
CA HIS A 157 6.04 -1.96 -16.95
C HIS A 157 7.46 -2.03 -16.36
N LYS A 158 7.70 -3.04 -15.53
CA LYS A 158 8.95 -3.14 -14.77
C LYS A 158 10.21 -3.09 -15.63
N GLU A 159 10.23 -3.79 -16.77
CA GLU A 159 11.39 -3.83 -17.67
C GLU A 159 11.71 -2.43 -18.20
N GLU A 160 10.70 -1.71 -18.71
CA GLU A 160 10.84 -0.34 -19.22
C GLU A 160 11.23 0.65 -18.10
N TYR A 161 10.70 0.43 -16.89
CA TYR A 161 11.08 1.19 -15.70
C TYR A 161 12.56 1.01 -15.37
N ASP A 162 13.03 -0.24 -15.31
CA ASP A 162 14.43 -0.57 -14.99
C ASP A 162 15.37 0.04 -16.05
N GLU A 163 15.06 -0.09 -17.35
CA GLU A 163 15.84 0.50 -18.44
C GLU A 163 15.94 2.03 -18.32
N LEU A 164 14.84 2.70 -17.96
CA LEU A 164 14.84 4.16 -17.82
C LEU A 164 15.63 4.59 -16.57
N VAL A 165 15.49 3.90 -15.44
CA VAL A 165 16.27 4.17 -14.23
C VAL A 165 17.76 3.97 -14.49
N ASP A 166 18.15 2.95 -15.23
CA ASP A 166 19.56 2.71 -15.60
C ASP A 166 20.13 3.84 -16.48
N ALA A 167 19.28 4.44 -17.32
CA ALA A 167 19.68 5.51 -18.23
C ALA A 167 19.80 6.89 -17.56
N VAL A 168 18.88 7.25 -16.65
CA VAL A 168 18.75 8.62 -16.08
C VAL A 168 18.88 8.69 -14.57
N GLY A 169 18.96 7.58 -13.88
CA GLY A 169 18.90 7.49 -12.41
C GLY A 169 17.49 7.64 -11.87
N GLN A 170 17.30 7.25 -10.60
CA GLN A 170 16.01 7.34 -9.93
C GLN A 170 15.49 8.79 -9.87
N ASP A 171 16.35 9.75 -9.57
CA ASP A 171 15.97 11.17 -9.42
C ASP A 171 15.56 11.81 -10.76
N GLY A 172 16.07 11.30 -11.89
CA GLY A 172 15.74 11.79 -13.22
C GLY A 172 14.50 11.15 -13.86
N LEU A 173 13.93 10.13 -13.23
CA LEU A 173 12.87 9.31 -13.82
C LEU A 173 11.63 10.13 -14.20
N ILE A 174 11.10 10.93 -13.29
CA ILE A 174 9.88 11.72 -13.52
C ILE A 174 10.09 12.74 -14.64
N GLU A 175 11.24 13.40 -14.66
CA GLU A 175 11.57 14.41 -15.68
C GLU A 175 11.76 13.78 -17.07
N ALA A 176 12.23 12.54 -17.13
CA ALA A 176 12.41 11.79 -18.37
C ALA A 176 11.09 11.22 -18.94
N LEU A 177 10.05 11.09 -18.12
CA LEU A 177 8.75 10.59 -18.57
C LEU A 177 7.99 11.66 -19.37
N ALA A 178 7.73 11.36 -20.64
CA ALA A 178 6.86 12.22 -21.45
C ALA A 178 5.44 12.29 -20.86
N PRO A 179 4.75 13.46 -20.90
CA PRO A 179 3.39 13.60 -20.40
C PRO A 179 2.41 12.57 -20.97
N GLY A 180 2.57 12.19 -22.24
CA GLY A 180 1.76 11.15 -22.88
C GLY A 180 1.96 9.77 -22.26
N ARG A 181 3.16 9.45 -21.76
CA ARG A 181 3.42 8.19 -21.05
C ARG A 181 2.72 8.15 -19.69
N ILE A 182 2.75 9.28 -18.96
CA ILE A 182 2.04 9.42 -17.69
C ILE A 182 0.53 9.25 -17.90
N ALA A 183 -0.03 9.87 -18.93
CA ALA A 183 -1.45 9.71 -19.28
C ALA A 183 -1.78 8.25 -19.65
N SER A 184 -0.94 7.58 -20.41
CA SER A 184 -1.11 6.16 -20.76
C SER A 184 -1.12 5.24 -19.55
N LEU A 185 -0.27 5.48 -18.54
CA LEU A 185 -0.29 4.71 -17.27
C LEU A 185 -1.62 4.89 -16.52
N ALA A 186 -2.14 6.12 -16.48
CA ALA A 186 -3.44 6.39 -15.86
C ALA A 186 -4.59 5.69 -16.61
N GLU A 187 -4.59 5.76 -17.95
CA GLU A 187 -5.59 5.09 -18.80
C GLU A 187 -5.54 3.57 -18.62
N GLU A 188 -4.35 3.00 -18.49
CA GLU A 188 -4.20 1.57 -18.23
C GLU A 188 -4.78 1.17 -16.88
N ALA A 189 -4.51 1.93 -15.81
CA ALA A 189 -5.10 1.69 -14.49
C ALA A 189 -6.62 1.82 -14.48
N LEU A 190 -7.18 2.79 -15.24
CA LEU A 190 -8.63 2.90 -15.47
C LEU A 190 -9.17 1.67 -16.21
N SER A 191 -8.45 1.19 -17.23
CA SER A 191 -8.85 -0.01 -17.98
C SER A 191 -8.84 -1.29 -17.14
N LEU A 192 -7.99 -1.35 -16.10
CA LEU A 192 -7.96 -2.42 -15.12
C LEU A 192 -9.12 -2.35 -14.11
N GLY A 193 -9.93 -1.28 -14.13
CA GLY A 193 -11.19 -1.22 -13.39
C GLY A 193 -11.31 -0.15 -12.32
N ALA A 194 -10.26 0.66 -12.06
CA ALA A 194 -10.37 1.79 -11.14
C ALA A 194 -11.35 2.83 -11.69
N ALA A 195 -12.21 3.41 -10.82
CA ALA A 195 -13.15 4.43 -11.27
C ALA A 195 -12.49 5.82 -11.41
N VAL A 196 -11.54 6.13 -10.53
CA VAL A 196 -10.75 7.36 -10.55
C VAL A 196 -9.29 7.01 -10.31
N VAL A 197 -8.38 7.57 -11.10
CA VAL A 197 -6.93 7.44 -10.90
C VAL A 197 -6.34 8.80 -10.61
N VAL A 198 -5.56 8.90 -9.53
CA VAL A 198 -4.84 10.09 -9.10
C VAL A 198 -3.34 9.76 -9.07
N LEU A 199 -2.58 10.25 -10.03
CA LEU A 199 -1.13 10.03 -10.06
C LEU A 199 -0.40 11.14 -9.30
N LYS A 200 0.39 10.74 -8.31
CA LYS A 200 1.27 11.65 -7.56
C LYS A 200 2.59 11.81 -8.34
N LEU A 201 3.09 13.04 -8.44
CA LEU A 201 4.31 13.39 -9.21
C LEU A 201 5.51 13.72 -8.30
N GLY A 202 5.60 13.13 -7.13
CA GLY A 202 6.63 13.39 -6.15
C GLY A 202 6.17 14.24 -4.98
#